data_e1e004ee641b13e056fe19fb148e93cc
#
_entry.id   e1e004ee641b13e056fe19fb148e93cc
#
_cell.length_a   1.000
_cell.length_b   1.000
_cell.length_c   1.000
_cell.angle_alpha   90.00
_cell.angle_beta   90.00
_cell.angle_gamma   90.00
#
_symmetry.space_group_name_H-M   'P 1'
#
loop_
_entity.id
_entity.type
_entity.pdbx_description
1 polymer ?
#
loop_
_entity_poly.entity_id
_entity_poly.type
_entity_poly.pdbx_seq_one_letter_code
_entity_poly.pdbx_strand_id
1 'polypeptide(L)'
;MKLIIASLTLILGTFSMTAIAQNGLITIESQHSVNTTADRFEQLVNDKDLTFFTRIDHAKNAAGVELSLRPTQVILFGNPVAGTALMNCAQTVAIDLPQKALFWEDEDGKSKISYNDPYHLKEQHSMQGCDAVLEKVSGLLSKLTAAAAAK
;
A
#
# COMPACT_ATOMS: atom_id res chain seq x y z
N MET A 1 50.75 -1.11 33.24
CA MET A 1 49.46 -1.76 33.04
C MET A 1 48.59 -0.79 32.21
N LYS A 2 48.54 -0.97 30.88
CA LYS A 2 47.78 -0.08 29.96
C LYS A 2 46.39 -0.72 29.71
N LEU A 3 45.33 -0.04 30.15
CA LEU A 3 43.97 -0.42 29.81
C LEU A 3 43.68 -0.02 28.36
N ILE A 4 43.35 -0.99 27.52
CA ILE A 4 42.84 -0.78 26.17
C ILE A 4 41.32 -0.75 26.29
N ILE A 5 40.68 0.43 26.12
CA ILE A 5 39.24 0.60 26.03
C ILE A 5 38.86 0.33 24.57
N ALA A 6 38.24 -0.81 24.32
CA ALA A 6 37.68 -1.13 23.04
C ALA A 6 36.32 -0.41 22.89
N SER A 7 36.24 0.63 22.06
CA SER A 7 34.99 1.30 21.70
C SER A 7 34.21 0.42 20.74
N LEU A 8 33.07 -0.12 21.19
CA LEU A 8 32.13 -0.85 20.37
C LEU A 8 31.21 0.14 19.62
N THR A 9 31.49 0.39 18.35
CA THR A 9 30.68 1.26 17.50
C THR A 9 29.44 0.49 17.05
N LEU A 10 28.28 0.82 17.60
CA LEU A 10 26.98 0.28 17.19
C LEU A 10 26.57 0.94 15.85
N ILE A 11 26.69 0.20 14.75
CA ILE A 11 26.20 0.66 13.43
C ILE A 11 24.70 0.44 13.39
N LEU A 12 23.92 1.51 13.58
CA LEU A 12 22.48 1.53 13.27
C LEU A 12 22.32 1.51 11.74
N GLY A 13 22.06 0.34 11.18
CA GLY A 13 21.68 0.21 9.77
C GLY A 13 20.30 0.82 9.54
N THR A 14 20.23 1.95 8.82
CA THR A 14 18.98 2.50 8.30
C THR A 14 18.50 1.60 7.16
N PHE A 15 17.46 0.83 7.40
CA PHE A 15 16.79 0.05 6.34
C PHE A 15 16.04 1.04 5.44
N SER A 16 16.59 1.34 4.26
CA SER A 16 15.87 2.10 3.23
C SER A 16 14.85 1.19 2.58
N MET A 17 13.56 1.46 2.79
CA MET A 17 12.47 0.80 2.05
C MET A 17 12.46 1.38 0.63
N THR A 18 12.87 0.59 -0.35
CA THR A 18 12.77 0.96 -1.76
C THR A 18 11.38 0.62 -2.28
N ALA A 19 10.63 1.63 -2.73
CA ALA A 19 9.42 1.43 -3.50
C ALA A 19 9.80 1.18 -4.96
N ILE A 20 9.27 0.13 -5.56
CA ILE A 20 9.46 -0.19 -6.98
C ILE A 20 8.16 0.14 -7.71
N ALA A 21 8.21 1.09 -8.64
CA ALA A 21 7.11 1.38 -9.57
C ALA A 21 7.30 0.55 -10.84
N GLN A 22 6.36 -0.32 -11.15
CA GLN A 22 6.36 -1.12 -12.37
C GLN A 22 4.93 -1.30 -12.88
N ASN A 23 4.72 -1.04 -14.18
CA ASN A 23 3.40 -1.23 -14.83
C ASN A 23 2.23 -0.53 -14.13
N GLY A 24 2.45 0.69 -13.61
CA GLY A 24 1.42 1.46 -12.92
C GLY A 24 1.11 0.98 -11.49
N LEU A 25 1.89 0.05 -10.93
CA LEU A 25 1.82 -0.37 -9.53
C LEU A 25 3.04 0.14 -8.76
N ILE A 26 2.80 0.66 -7.57
CA ILE A 26 3.84 0.92 -6.58
C ILE A 26 3.82 -0.22 -5.58
N THR A 27 4.98 -0.87 -5.39
CA THR A 27 5.13 -2.02 -4.48
C THR A 27 6.23 -1.74 -3.47
N ILE A 28 5.96 -2.06 -2.20
CA ILE A 28 6.93 -2.00 -1.10
C ILE A 28 6.94 -3.32 -0.34
N GLU A 29 8.08 -3.67 0.25
CA GLU A 29 8.22 -4.84 1.12
C GLU A 29 7.76 -4.51 2.54
N SER A 30 7.04 -5.44 3.18
CA SER A 30 6.63 -5.32 4.58
C SER A 30 7.57 -6.10 5.50
N GLN A 31 7.75 -5.59 6.71
CA GLN A 31 8.47 -6.27 7.79
C GLN A 31 7.59 -7.24 8.60
N HIS A 32 6.32 -7.35 8.23
CA HIS A 32 5.32 -8.18 8.90
C HIS A 32 4.73 -9.22 7.94
N SER A 33 4.00 -10.20 8.47
CA SER A 33 3.21 -11.11 7.64
C SER A 33 2.12 -10.35 6.87
N VAL A 34 1.60 -10.95 5.79
CA VAL A 34 0.50 -10.39 4.99
C VAL A 34 -0.69 -10.00 5.88
N ASN A 35 -1.11 -10.89 6.79
CA ASN A 35 -2.23 -10.62 7.71
C ASN A 35 -1.96 -9.43 8.62
N THR A 36 -0.81 -9.44 9.31
CA THR A 36 -0.44 -8.35 10.22
C THR A 36 -0.33 -7.01 9.49
N THR A 37 0.24 -7.01 8.28
CA THR A 37 0.37 -5.80 7.47
C THR A 37 -1.00 -5.25 7.07
N ALA A 38 -1.92 -6.13 6.66
CA ALA A 38 -3.29 -5.73 6.32
C ALA A 38 -4.06 -5.21 7.55
N ASP A 39 -3.91 -5.84 8.74
CA ASP A 39 -4.55 -5.39 9.98
C ASP A 39 -4.06 -3.99 10.38
N ARG A 40 -2.75 -3.75 10.32
CA ARG A 40 -2.15 -2.44 10.59
C ARG A 40 -2.64 -1.36 9.61
N PHE A 41 -2.72 -1.73 8.32
CA PHE A 41 -3.22 -0.80 7.30
C PHE A 41 -4.70 -0.45 7.52
N GLU A 42 -5.54 -1.43 7.83
CA GLU A 42 -6.96 -1.22 8.15
C GLU A 42 -7.13 -0.29 9.37
N GLN A 43 -6.33 -0.48 10.42
CA GLN A 43 -6.32 0.43 11.57
C GLN A 43 -5.92 1.85 11.15
N LEU A 44 -4.87 2.03 10.34
CA LEU A 44 -4.44 3.34 9.87
C LEU A 44 -5.49 4.03 9.00
N VAL A 45 -6.26 3.28 8.20
CA VAL A 45 -7.40 3.81 7.44
C VAL A 45 -8.46 4.38 8.39
N ASN A 46 -8.82 3.64 9.42
CA ASN A 46 -9.82 4.07 10.42
C ASN A 46 -9.32 5.28 11.24
N ASP A 47 -8.05 5.27 11.67
CA ASP A 47 -7.44 6.36 12.47
C ASP A 47 -7.32 7.69 11.71
N LYS A 48 -7.42 7.66 10.39
CA LYS A 48 -7.32 8.86 9.52
C LYS A 48 -8.67 9.30 8.93
N ASP A 49 -9.78 8.86 9.52
CA ASP A 49 -11.13 9.18 9.07
C ASP A 49 -11.36 8.90 7.57
N LEU A 50 -10.70 7.85 7.06
CA LEU A 50 -10.96 7.34 5.71
C LEU A 50 -12.10 6.33 5.76
N THR A 51 -12.84 6.22 4.67
CA THR A 51 -13.87 5.20 4.55
C THR A 51 -13.22 3.85 4.25
N PHE A 52 -13.34 2.90 5.17
CA PHE A 52 -13.10 1.49 4.92
C PHE A 52 -14.35 0.89 4.27
N PHE A 53 -14.21 0.27 3.10
CA PHE A 53 -15.34 -0.36 2.40
C PHE A 53 -15.39 -1.86 2.67
N THR A 54 -14.29 -2.56 2.39
CA THR A 54 -14.23 -4.02 2.57
C THR A 54 -12.79 -4.52 2.52
N ARG A 55 -12.59 -5.72 3.07
CA ARG A 55 -11.37 -6.52 2.93
C ARG A 55 -11.74 -7.87 2.31
N ILE A 56 -11.06 -8.23 1.25
CA ILE A 56 -11.26 -9.47 0.52
C ILE A 56 -10.03 -10.34 0.71
N ASP A 57 -10.22 -11.57 1.22
CA ASP A 57 -9.16 -12.55 1.38
C ASP A 57 -9.25 -13.57 0.23
N HIS A 58 -8.41 -13.38 -0.78
CA HIS A 58 -8.36 -14.25 -1.95
C HIS A 58 -7.85 -15.64 -1.63
N ALA A 59 -6.90 -15.79 -0.68
CA ALA A 59 -6.39 -17.08 -0.27
C ALA A 59 -7.47 -17.91 0.44
N LYS A 60 -8.27 -17.27 1.32
CA LYS A 60 -9.43 -17.92 1.96
C LYS A 60 -10.50 -18.30 0.93
N ASN A 61 -10.76 -17.45 -0.05
CA ASN A 61 -11.71 -17.74 -1.12
C ASN A 61 -11.24 -18.93 -1.98
N ALA A 62 -9.95 -19.00 -2.30
CA ALA A 62 -9.38 -20.15 -3.02
C ALA A 62 -9.53 -21.44 -2.22
N ALA A 63 -9.24 -21.42 -0.92
CA ALA A 63 -9.42 -22.58 -0.03
C ALA A 63 -10.88 -23.06 0.02
N GLY A 64 -11.84 -22.13 -0.07
CA GLY A 64 -13.28 -22.45 -0.12
C GLY A 64 -13.72 -23.23 -1.36
N VAL A 65 -12.90 -23.29 -2.40
CA VAL A 65 -13.11 -24.07 -3.63
C VAL A 65 -11.99 -25.10 -3.86
N GLU A 66 -11.33 -25.52 -2.77
CA GLU A 66 -10.28 -26.55 -2.74
C GLU A 66 -9.04 -26.20 -3.59
N LEU A 67 -8.79 -24.90 -3.81
CA LEU A 67 -7.58 -24.41 -4.47
C LEU A 67 -6.60 -23.81 -3.46
N SER A 68 -5.32 -23.81 -3.80
CA SER A 68 -4.27 -23.21 -2.98
C SER A 68 -3.81 -21.88 -3.60
N LEU A 69 -3.73 -20.85 -2.76
CA LEU A 69 -3.16 -19.56 -3.11
C LEU A 69 -2.29 -19.06 -1.94
N ARG A 70 -1.13 -18.49 -2.25
CA ARG A 70 -0.33 -17.80 -1.24
C ARG A 70 -1.15 -16.70 -0.56
N PRO A 71 -0.82 -16.29 0.67
CA PRO A 71 -1.51 -15.19 1.34
C PRO A 71 -1.68 -13.99 0.40
N THR A 72 -2.94 -13.63 0.13
CA THR A 72 -3.28 -12.57 -0.82
C THR A 72 -4.59 -11.94 -0.38
N GLN A 73 -4.55 -10.65 -0.03
CA GLN A 73 -5.70 -9.88 0.45
C GLN A 73 -5.74 -8.52 -0.20
N VAL A 74 -6.92 -7.97 -0.39
CA VAL A 74 -7.08 -6.59 -0.86
C VAL A 74 -8.02 -5.83 0.08
N ILE A 75 -7.63 -4.59 0.43
CA ILE A 75 -8.47 -3.65 1.16
C ILE A 75 -8.92 -2.55 0.21
N LEU A 76 -10.24 -2.32 0.17
CA LEU A 76 -10.86 -1.21 -0.54
C LEU A 76 -11.16 -0.09 0.47
N PHE A 77 -10.65 1.09 0.19
CA PHE A 77 -10.78 2.25 1.09
C PHE A 77 -10.75 3.55 0.29
N GLY A 78 -11.12 4.66 0.91
CA GLY A 78 -11.03 5.93 0.22
C GLY A 78 -11.52 7.12 1.02
N ASN A 79 -11.56 8.25 0.33
CA ASN A 79 -12.16 9.47 0.81
C ASN A 79 -13.14 9.98 -0.25
N PRO A 80 -14.45 10.08 0.06
CA PRO A 80 -15.47 10.50 -0.91
C PRO A 80 -15.20 11.87 -1.54
N VAL A 81 -14.60 12.80 -0.78
CA VAL A 81 -14.26 14.14 -1.30
C VAL A 81 -13.17 14.05 -2.36
N ALA A 82 -12.09 13.30 -2.08
CA ALA A 82 -11.00 13.11 -3.03
C ALA A 82 -11.46 12.31 -4.25
N GLY A 83 -12.22 11.22 -4.03
CA GLY A 83 -12.78 10.41 -5.12
C GLY A 83 -13.69 11.21 -6.05
N THR A 84 -14.58 12.02 -5.49
CA THR A 84 -15.45 12.92 -6.29
C THR A 84 -14.64 13.91 -7.09
N ALA A 85 -13.59 14.51 -6.51
CA ALA A 85 -12.72 15.44 -7.22
C ALA A 85 -12.01 14.76 -8.41
N LEU A 86 -11.53 13.52 -8.25
CA LEU A 86 -10.94 12.75 -9.35
C LEU A 86 -11.96 12.42 -10.44
N MET A 87 -13.18 11.99 -10.06
CA MET A 87 -14.25 11.68 -11.02
C MET A 87 -14.74 12.93 -11.78
N ASN A 88 -14.67 14.11 -11.18
CA ASN A 88 -14.96 15.36 -11.88
C ASN A 88 -13.91 15.71 -12.94
N CYS A 89 -12.68 15.22 -12.81
CA CYS A 89 -11.64 15.40 -13.84
C CYS A 89 -11.77 14.37 -14.97
N ALA A 90 -12.15 13.15 -14.64
CA ALA A 90 -12.45 12.10 -15.62
C ALA A 90 -13.39 11.08 -14.97
N GLN A 91 -14.65 11.04 -15.39
CA GLN A 91 -15.65 10.15 -14.79
C GLN A 91 -15.26 8.67 -14.87
N THR A 92 -14.52 8.29 -15.91
CA THR A 92 -14.07 6.90 -16.12
C THR A 92 -13.13 6.37 -15.03
N VAL A 93 -12.46 7.26 -14.25
CA VAL A 93 -11.63 6.81 -13.13
C VAL A 93 -12.42 6.08 -12.04
N ALA A 94 -13.75 6.23 -12.05
CA ALA A 94 -14.63 5.51 -11.14
C ALA A 94 -14.45 3.97 -11.18
N ILE A 95 -13.98 3.41 -12.32
CA ILE A 95 -13.70 1.96 -12.45
C ILE A 95 -12.53 1.52 -11.54
N ASP A 96 -11.60 2.43 -11.26
CA ASP A 96 -10.43 2.19 -10.42
C ASP A 96 -10.62 2.63 -8.96
N LEU A 97 -11.72 3.30 -8.66
CA LEU A 97 -12.12 3.69 -7.32
C LEU A 97 -13.12 2.69 -6.70
N PRO A 98 -13.17 2.55 -5.36
CA PRO A 98 -12.29 3.17 -4.36
C PRO A 98 -10.84 2.73 -4.50
N GLN A 99 -9.92 3.42 -3.80
CA GLN A 99 -8.52 3.01 -3.75
C GLN A 99 -8.39 1.58 -3.23
N LYS A 100 -7.38 0.87 -3.72
CA LYS A 100 -7.11 -0.53 -3.36
C LYS A 100 -5.67 -0.66 -2.89
N ALA A 101 -5.48 -1.36 -1.78
CA ALA A 101 -4.16 -1.82 -1.34
C ALA A 101 -4.16 -3.34 -1.33
N LEU A 102 -3.25 -3.94 -2.08
CA LEU A 102 -3.04 -5.38 -2.17
C LEU A 102 -1.92 -5.78 -1.21
N PHE A 103 -2.18 -6.75 -0.36
CA PHE A 103 -1.25 -7.38 0.58
C PHE A 103 -1.03 -8.81 0.12
N TRP A 104 0.22 -9.17 -0.20
CA TRP A 104 0.50 -10.46 -0.82
C TRP A 104 1.89 -10.98 -0.49
N GLU A 105 2.06 -12.29 -0.59
CA GLU A 105 3.33 -12.96 -0.42
C GLU A 105 3.92 -13.36 -1.77
N ASP A 106 5.17 -12.94 -2.03
CA ASP A 106 5.88 -13.28 -3.26
C ASP A 106 6.42 -14.72 -3.25
N GLU A 107 7.14 -15.10 -4.31
CA GLU A 107 7.70 -16.45 -4.47
C GLU A 107 8.78 -16.78 -3.47
N ASP A 108 9.44 -15.76 -2.93
CA ASP A 108 10.48 -15.88 -1.91
C ASP A 108 9.92 -15.86 -0.48
N GLY A 109 8.59 -15.85 -0.31
CA GLY A 109 7.91 -15.81 0.99
C GLY A 109 7.95 -14.41 1.65
N LYS A 110 8.22 -13.36 0.88
CA LYS A 110 8.26 -11.99 1.39
C LYS A 110 6.91 -11.33 1.24
N SER A 111 6.47 -10.68 2.31
CA SER A 111 5.22 -9.90 2.29
C SER A 111 5.41 -8.57 1.59
N LYS A 112 4.47 -8.21 0.73
CA LYS A 112 4.45 -6.99 -0.08
C LYS A 112 3.14 -6.23 0.10
N ILE A 113 3.21 -4.90 -0.09
CA ILE A 113 2.03 -4.07 -0.30
C ILE A 113 2.15 -3.45 -1.69
N SER A 114 1.08 -3.55 -2.49
CA SER A 114 1.00 -2.92 -3.82
C SER A 114 -0.25 -2.07 -3.93
N TYR A 115 -0.16 -0.95 -4.66
CA TYR A 115 -1.30 -0.09 -4.97
C TYR A 115 -1.10 0.59 -6.33
N ASN A 116 -2.21 1.01 -6.97
CA ASN A 116 -2.13 1.75 -8.22
C ASN A 116 -1.47 3.11 -8.03
N ASP A 117 -0.51 3.43 -8.86
CA ASP A 117 0.07 4.77 -8.92
C ASP A 117 -1.01 5.77 -9.40
N PRO A 118 -1.37 6.79 -8.61
CA PRO A 118 -2.36 7.79 -9.03
C PRO A 118 -1.98 8.53 -10.31
N TYR A 119 -0.69 8.71 -10.58
CA TYR A 119 -0.23 9.34 -11.82
C TYR A 119 -0.38 8.43 -13.04
N HIS A 120 -0.26 7.11 -12.87
CA HIS A 120 -0.60 6.17 -13.94
C HIS A 120 -2.10 6.22 -14.26
N LEU A 121 -2.97 6.32 -13.24
CA LEU A 121 -4.41 6.50 -13.46
C LEU A 121 -4.72 7.82 -14.19
N LYS A 122 -3.95 8.89 -13.92
CA LYS A 122 -4.06 10.15 -14.66
C LYS A 122 -3.85 9.95 -16.16
N GLU A 123 -2.82 9.22 -16.53
CA GLU A 123 -2.51 8.91 -17.92
C GLU A 123 -3.59 8.00 -18.55
N GLN A 124 -3.95 6.91 -17.87
CA GLN A 124 -4.93 5.93 -18.32
C GLN A 124 -6.30 6.56 -18.62
N HIS A 125 -6.74 7.50 -17.77
CA HIS A 125 -8.05 8.17 -17.90
C HIS A 125 -7.97 9.56 -18.53
N SER A 126 -6.81 9.97 -19.05
CA SER A 126 -6.58 11.28 -19.67
C SER A 126 -7.07 12.46 -18.80
N MET A 127 -6.84 12.38 -17.49
CA MET A 127 -7.30 13.38 -16.52
C MET A 127 -6.59 14.71 -16.72
N GLN A 128 -7.35 15.82 -16.73
CA GLN A 128 -6.82 17.17 -16.87
C GLN A 128 -7.09 17.98 -15.59
N GLY A 129 -6.11 18.81 -15.19
CA GLY A 129 -6.30 19.77 -14.11
C GLY A 129 -6.39 19.21 -12.68
N CYS A 130 -6.08 17.93 -12.47
CA CYS A 130 -6.24 17.21 -11.20
C CYS A 130 -4.95 17.07 -10.36
N ASP A 131 -3.88 17.76 -10.72
CA ASP A 131 -2.56 17.53 -10.12
C ASP A 131 -2.55 17.70 -8.60
N ALA A 132 -3.24 18.68 -8.07
CA ALA A 132 -3.30 18.92 -6.63
C ALA A 132 -3.99 17.79 -5.83
N VAL A 133 -5.05 17.17 -6.37
CA VAL A 133 -5.71 16.04 -5.70
C VAL A 133 -4.91 14.76 -5.89
N LEU A 134 -4.30 14.56 -7.04
CA LEU A 134 -3.40 13.42 -7.30
C LEU A 134 -2.20 13.42 -6.37
N GLU A 135 -1.56 14.58 -6.16
CA GLU A 135 -0.45 14.72 -5.21
C GLU A 135 -0.87 14.35 -3.78
N LYS A 136 -2.04 14.83 -3.33
CA LYS A 136 -2.57 14.50 -2.00
C LYS A 136 -2.85 13.00 -1.87
N VAL A 137 -3.47 12.38 -2.88
CA VAL A 137 -3.79 10.94 -2.87
C VAL A 137 -2.50 10.12 -2.89
N SER A 138 -1.54 10.46 -3.76
CA SER A 138 -0.24 9.79 -3.85
C SER A 138 0.54 9.87 -2.52
N GLY A 139 0.60 11.06 -1.93
CA GLY A 139 1.25 11.28 -0.64
C GLY A 139 0.57 10.51 0.51
N LEU A 140 -0.76 10.40 0.49
CA LEU A 140 -1.50 9.62 1.48
C LEU A 140 -1.22 8.13 1.35
N LEU A 141 -1.31 7.56 0.14
CA LEU A 141 -1.03 6.15 -0.13
C LEU A 141 0.38 5.76 0.28
N SER A 142 1.38 6.56 -0.09
CA SER A 142 2.77 6.35 0.30
C SER A 142 2.95 6.32 1.82
N LYS A 143 2.34 7.27 2.56
CA LYS A 143 2.42 7.33 4.02
C LYS A 143 1.73 6.14 4.71
N LEU A 144 0.53 5.77 4.25
CA LEU A 144 -0.23 4.65 4.81
C LEU A 144 0.51 3.33 4.63
N THR A 145 0.99 3.07 3.42
CA THR A 145 1.67 1.81 3.09
C THR A 145 3.02 1.70 3.80
N ALA A 146 3.80 2.79 3.84
CA ALA A 146 5.06 2.82 4.58
C ALA A 146 4.84 2.58 6.10
N ALA A 147 3.82 3.20 6.70
CA ALA A 147 3.52 3.01 8.12
C ALA A 147 3.01 1.60 8.44
N ALA A 148 2.20 0.99 7.55
CA ALA A 148 1.74 -0.39 7.72
C ALA A 148 2.88 -1.41 7.61
N ALA A 149 3.85 -1.15 6.73
CA ALA A 149 4.96 -2.05 6.42
C ALA A 149 6.13 -1.95 7.41
N ALA A 150 6.29 -0.83 8.12
CA ALA A 150 7.37 -0.59 9.06
C ALA A 150 7.25 -1.44 10.35
N LYS A 151 8.43 -1.70 10.99
CA LYS A 151 8.50 -2.37 12.31
C LYS A 151 7.79 -1.57 13.39
#